data_9a3f099ba36aa5bee1bc42eacc6c0cc4
#
_entry.id   9a3f099ba36aa5bee1bc42eacc6c0cc4
#
_cell.length_a   1.000
_cell.length_b   1.000
_cell.length_c   1.000
_cell.angle_alpha   90.00
_cell.angle_beta   90.00
_cell.angle_gamma   90.00
#
_symmetry.space_group_name_H-M   'P 1'
#
loop_
_entity.id
_entity.type
_entity.pdbx_description
1 polymer ?
#
loop_
_entity_poly.entity_id
_entity_poly.type
_entity_poly.pdbx_seq_one_letter_code
_entity_poly.pdbx_strand_id
1 'polypeptide(L)' 'MDTDDHESRKVKPQPRNLDPMSVEELTAYIDDLKAEIRRVEENMGKKKAHLVAAAGLFKS' A
#
# COMPACT_ATOMS: atom_id res chain seq x y z
N MET A 1 20.14 -16.53 2.02
CA MET A 1 19.64 -16.11 2.00
C MET A 1 19.03 -15.75 1.94
N ASP A 2 18.99 -16.10 1.78
CA ASP A 2 18.30 -15.78 1.66
C ASP A 2 17.65 -15.22 2.16
N THR A 3 17.68 -15.71 2.45
CA THR A 3 16.93 -15.05 3.07
C THR A 3 16.94 -13.71 2.92
N ASP A 4 17.68 -13.26 2.49
CA ASP A 4 17.74 -11.99 2.24
C ASP A 4 16.75 -11.54 1.48
N ASP A 5 16.23 -12.24 0.75
CA ASP A 5 15.22 -11.81 0.07
C ASP A 5 14.20 -11.37 0.86
N HIS A 6 13.86 -11.98 1.89
CA HIS A 6 12.76 -11.44 2.53
C HIS A 6 13.12 -10.27 3.30
N GLU A 7 14.34 -9.97 3.39
CA GLU A 7 14.65 -8.78 3.96
C GLU A 7 14.24 -7.71 3.12
N SER A 8 14.38 -7.76 1.86
CA SER A 8 13.98 -6.66 1.03
C SER A 8 12.54 -6.39 1.18
N ARG A 9 11.76 -7.32 1.51
CA ARG A 9 10.38 -7.02 1.69
C ARG A 9 10.13 -6.24 2.93
N LYS A 10 10.97 -6.32 3.90
CA LYS A 10 10.77 -5.58 5.09
C LYS A 10 11.32 -4.21 5.00
N VAL A 11 12.15 -3.95 4.06
CA VAL A 11 12.74 -2.64 3.93
C VAL A 11 11.71 -1.67 3.42
N LYS A 12 11.63 -0.50 4.03
CA LYS A 12 10.72 0.50 3.57
C LYS A 12 11.14 1.04 2.24
N PRO A 13 10.20 1.33 1.37
CA PRO A 13 10.53 1.91 0.08
C PRO A 13 11.18 3.26 0.27
N GLN A 14 12.15 3.54 -0.54
CA GLN A 14 12.81 4.82 -0.50
C GLN A 14 11.95 5.85 -1.19
N PRO A 15 11.88 7.05 -0.66
CA PRO A 15 11.17 8.09 -1.37
C PRO A 15 11.85 8.39 -2.69
N ARG A 16 11.05 8.66 -3.69
CA ARG A 16 11.58 8.96 -4.99
C ARG A 16 12.18 10.34 -5.00
N ASN A 17 13.29 10.50 -5.70
CA ASN A 17 13.88 11.82 -5.83
C ASN A 17 13.04 12.63 -6.81
N LEU A 18 12.44 13.69 -6.33
CA LEU A 18 11.53 14.48 -7.13
C LEU A 18 12.19 15.62 -7.89
N ASP A 19 13.40 15.94 -7.51
CA ASP A 19 14.06 17.09 -8.10
C ASP A 19 14.20 17.06 -9.62
N PRO A 20 14.58 15.95 -10.21
CA PRO A 20 14.72 15.94 -11.67
C PRO A 20 13.41 15.78 -12.41
N MET A 21 12.29 15.68 -11.73
CA MET A 21 11.02 15.42 -12.39
C MET A 21 10.36 16.70 -12.86
N SER A 22 9.77 16.65 -14.03
CA SER A 22 9.05 17.80 -14.55
C SER A 22 7.68 17.90 -13.88
N VAL A 23 6.99 19.00 -14.10
CA VAL A 23 5.66 19.18 -13.53
C VAL A 23 4.72 18.10 -14.04
N GLU A 24 4.81 17.76 -15.30
CA GLU A 24 3.96 16.71 -15.83
C GLU A 24 4.26 15.37 -15.21
N GLU A 25 5.55 15.09 -15.00
CA GLU A 25 5.92 13.84 -14.38
C GLU A 25 5.46 13.80 -12.94
N LEU A 26 5.55 14.92 -12.24
CA LEU A 26 5.09 14.99 -10.87
C LEU A 26 3.58 14.81 -10.79
N THR A 27 2.85 15.36 -11.73
CA THR A 27 1.40 15.19 -11.77
C THR A 27 1.05 13.73 -11.98
N ALA A 28 1.72 13.08 -12.91
CA ALA A 28 1.47 11.66 -13.16
C ALA A 28 1.82 10.83 -11.92
N TYR A 29 2.88 11.21 -11.24
CA TYR A 29 3.28 10.50 -10.05
C TYR A 29 2.21 10.64 -8.95
N ILE A 30 1.64 11.84 -8.82
CA ILE A 30 0.56 12.05 -7.87
C ILE A 30 -0.62 11.15 -8.22
N ASP A 31 -0.95 11.04 -9.48
CA ASP A 31 -2.06 10.19 -9.89
C ASP A 31 -1.79 8.74 -9.53
N ASP A 32 -0.56 8.29 -9.73
CA ASP A 32 -0.19 6.93 -9.36
C ASP A 32 -0.31 6.72 -7.87
N LEU A 33 0.10 7.71 -7.09
CA LEU A 33 0.01 7.61 -5.64
C LEU A 33 -1.45 7.57 -5.19
N LYS A 34 -2.30 8.34 -5.82
CA LYS A 34 -3.72 8.33 -5.48
C LYS A 34 -4.34 6.98 -5.79
N ALA A 35 -3.96 6.39 -6.92
CA ALA A 35 -4.47 5.08 -7.28
C ALA A 35 -3.99 4.04 -6.28
N GLU A 36 -2.76 4.16 -5.84
CA GLU A 36 -2.22 3.22 -4.89
C GLU A 36 -2.92 3.35 -3.53
N ILE A 37 -3.20 4.57 -3.11
CA ILE A 37 -3.92 4.79 -1.87
C ILE A 37 -5.29 4.12 -1.95
N ARG A 38 -5.97 4.28 -3.05
CA ARG A 38 -7.28 3.69 -3.23
C ARG A 38 -7.21 2.18 -3.17
N ARG A 39 -6.21 1.61 -3.81
CA ARG A 39 -6.05 0.16 -3.83
C ARG A 39 -5.80 -0.37 -2.42
N VAL A 40 -4.98 0.33 -1.65
CA VAL A 40 -4.68 -0.08 -0.29
C VAL A 40 -5.91 0.06 0.60
N GLU A 41 -6.66 1.13 0.42
CA GLU A 41 -7.85 1.35 1.20
C GLU A 41 -8.90 0.27 0.93
N GLU A 42 -9.03 -0.12 -0.31
CA GLU A 42 -9.97 -1.19 -0.65
C GLU A 42 -9.56 -2.50 -0.01
N ASN A 43 -8.27 -2.77 -0.04
CA ASN A 43 -7.78 -3.99 0.55
C ASN A 43 -7.99 -3.97 2.06
N MET A 44 -7.75 -2.82 2.69
CA MET A 44 -7.94 -2.68 4.10
C MET A 44 -9.40 -2.85 4.46
N GLY A 45 -10.28 -2.31 3.64
CA GLY A 45 -11.71 -2.48 3.85
C GLY A 45 -12.14 -3.93 3.84
N LYS A 46 -11.59 -4.70 2.90
CA LYS A 46 -11.91 -6.12 2.83
C LYS A 46 -11.43 -6.84 4.08
N LYS A 47 -10.24 -6.51 4.54
CA LYS A 47 -9.72 -7.17 5.72
C LYS A 47 -10.51 -6.81 6.96
N LYS A 48 -10.95 -5.57 7.07
CA LYS A 48 -11.76 -5.16 8.19
C LYS A 48 -13.12 -5.86 8.18
N ALA A 49 -13.70 -5.98 7.02
CA ALA A 49 -14.97 -6.66 6.89
C ALA A 49 -14.84 -8.13 7.31
N HIS A 50 -13.73 -8.73 6.95
CA HIS A 50 -13.48 -10.10 7.33
C HIS A 50 -13.39 -10.23 8.84
N LEU A 51 -12.69 -9.33 9.50
CA LEU A 51 -12.54 -9.36 10.94
C LEU A 51 -13.88 -9.15 11.63
N VAL A 52 -14.67 -8.24 11.12
CA VAL A 52 -15.98 -7.98 11.72
C VAL A 52 -16.88 -9.20 11.57
N ALA A 53 -16.84 -9.84 10.42
CA ALA A 53 -17.63 -11.01 10.20
C ALA A 53 -17.23 -12.13 11.16
N ALA A 54 -15.93 -12.31 11.33
CA ALA A 54 -15.46 -13.33 12.24
C ALA A 54 -15.87 -13.03 13.67
N ALA A 55 -15.79 -11.77 14.07
CA ALA A 55 -16.19 -11.38 15.40
C ALA A 55 -17.68 -11.60 15.59
N GLY A 56 -18.45 -11.31 14.56
CA GLY A 56 -19.87 -11.52 14.61
C GLY A 56 -20.23 -12.97 14.82
N LEU A 57 -19.49 -13.85 14.18
CA LEU A 57 -19.74 -15.25 14.33
C LEU A 57 -19.49 -15.70 15.77
N PHE A 58 -18.46 -15.17 16.37
CA PHE A 58 -18.17 -15.54 17.72
C PHE A 58 -19.17 -14.97 18.70
N LYS A 59 -19.74 -13.85 18.38
CA LYS A 59 -20.66 -13.25 19.29
C LYS A 59 -21.95 -13.95 19.35
N SER A 60 -22.35 -14.55 18.30
CA SER A 60 -23.62 -15.20 18.35
C SER A 60 -23.54 -16.49 19.08
#